data_e4519bcb2739b268870191c8621686e2
#
_entry.id   e4519bcb2739b268870191c8621686e2
#
_cell.length_a   1.000
_cell.length_b   1.000
_cell.length_c   1.000
_cell.angle_alpha   90.00
_cell.angle_beta   90.00
_cell.angle_gamma   90.00
#
_symmetry.space_group_name_H-M   'P 1'
#
loop_
_entity.id
_entity.type
_entity.pdbx_description
1 polymer ?
#
loop_
_entity_poly.entity_id
_entity_poly.type
_entity_poly.pdbx_seq_one_letter_code
_entity_poly.pdbx_strand_id
1 'polypeptide(L)'
;MVNQLEVLTQYVNDKQYYYWLHHDLFSAQWWLIVILSALFLFIFYLLVDQQRMVFILLVFFISFVLVGIVDELGKFFDVWSYPHQFLVFTHRFNSVDFAVIPVILTLVYQFFSKWKFYWIASLIAAAFIAFIGVPIFTFFHLYDLNHWNTWKALITIYPIGLFIKVISDFIYSNQHK
;
A
#
# COMPACT_ATOMS: atom_id res chain seq x y z
N MET A 1 -32.66 -14.03 -4.30
CA MET A 1 -31.21 -14.13 -3.96
C MET A 1 -30.51 -12.80 -4.15
N VAL A 2 -30.55 -12.13 -5.31
CA VAL A 2 -29.93 -10.82 -5.54
C VAL A 2 -30.45 -9.77 -4.55
N ASN A 3 -31.75 -9.59 -4.38
CA ASN A 3 -32.34 -8.65 -3.42
C ASN A 3 -31.92 -8.89 -1.97
N GLN A 4 -31.65 -10.16 -1.59
CA GLN A 4 -31.19 -10.46 -0.22
C GLN A 4 -29.74 -10.06 -0.03
N LEU A 5 -28.88 -10.23 -1.07
CA LEU A 5 -27.49 -9.78 -1.04
C LEU A 5 -27.41 -8.25 -1.00
N GLU A 6 -28.25 -7.54 -1.75
CA GLU A 6 -28.31 -6.08 -1.73
C GLU A 6 -28.71 -5.55 -0.36
N VAL A 7 -29.74 -6.13 0.26
CA VAL A 7 -30.19 -5.74 1.62
C VAL A 7 -29.09 -6.00 2.66
N LEU A 8 -28.41 -7.15 2.58
CA LEU A 8 -27.28 -7.44 3.47
C LEU A 8 -26.11 -6.46 3.27
N THR A 9 -25.77 -6.18 2.04
CA THR A 9 -24.72 -5.21 1.71
C THR A 9 -25.06 -3.83 2.26
N GLN A 10 -26.29 -3.37 2.05
CA GLN A 10 -26.73 -2.07 2.59
C GLN A 10 -26.67 -2.06 4.11
N TYR A 11 -27.15 -3.10 4.79
CA TYR A 11 -27.07 -3.21 6.25
C TYR A 11 -25.62 -3.16 6.76
N VAL A 12 -24.71 -3.88 6.11
CA VAL A 12 -23.27 -3.86 6.45
C VAL A 12 -22.70 -2.47 6.25
N ASN A 13 -22.98 -1.83 5.12
CA ASN A 13 -22.50 -0.48 4.83
C ASN A 13 -22.99 0.55 5.86
N ASP A 14 -24.26 0.49 6.25
CA ASP A 14 -24.84 1.38 7.26
C ASP A 14 -24.17 1.18 8.64
N LYS A 15 -23.88 -0.07 9.01
CA LYS A 15 -23.15 -0.39 10.24
C LYS A 15 -21.71 0.08 10.21
N GLN A 16 -21.02 -0.11 9.10
CA GLN A 16 -19.64 0.38 8.89
C GLN A 16 -19.58 1.90 8.96
N TYR A 17 -20.53 2.59 8.30
CA TYR A 17 -20.62 4.05 8.34
C TYR A 17 -20.84 4.56 9.77
N TYR A 18 -21.79 3.96 10.51
CA TYR A 18 -22.06 4.32 11.90
C TYR A 18 -20.82 4.12 12.79
N TYR A 19 -20.16 2.96 12.65
CA TYR A 19 -18.95 2.64 13.43
C TYR A 19 -17.83 3.63 13.11
N TRP A 20 -17.56 3.88 11.83
CA TRP A 20 -16.53 4.81 11.37
C TRP A 20 -16.78 6.22 11.92
N LEU A 21 -18.01 6.71 11.85
CA LEU A 21 -18.35 8.07 12.30
C LEU A 21 -18.15 8.25 13.80
N HIS A 22 -18.43 7.21 14.61
CA HIS A 22 -18.42 7.33 16.07
C HIS A 22 -17.14 6.82 16.73
N HIS A 23 -16.35 5.99 16.03
CA HIS A 23 -15.18 5.34 16.61
C HIS A 23 -13.88 5.61 15.86
N ASP A 24 -13.91 5.72 14.50
CA ASP A 24 -12.71 5.90 13.71
C ASP A 24 -12.41 7.38 13.44
N LEU A 25 -13.41 8.12 12.96
CA LEU A 25 -13.22 9.50 12.52
C LEU A 25 -12.66 10.37 13.66
N PHE A 26 -11.53 11.03 13.39
CA PHE A 26 -10.76 11.85 14.34
C PHE A 26 -10.18 11.09 15.55
N SER A 27 -10.22 9.76 15.56
CA SER A 27 -9.50 8.96 16.55
C SER A 27 -7.97 9.13 16.41
N ALA A 28 -7.20 8.70 17.42
CA ALA A 28 -5.74 8.74 17.36
C ALA A 28 -5.21 7.91 16.16
N GLN A 29 -5.81 6.75 15.89
CA GLN A 29 -5.47 5.88 14.77
C GLN A 29 -5.78 6.55 13.42
N TRP A 30 -6.92 7.21 13.30
CA TRP A 30 -7.27 7.97 12.11
C TRP A 30 -6.24 9.07 11.81
N TRP A 31 -5.84 9.84 12.83
CA TRP A 31 -4.80 10.85 12.68
C TRP A 31 -3.44 10.25 12.33
N LEU A 32 -3.09 9.08 12.89
CA LEU A 32 -1.86 8.37 12.50
C LEU A 32 -1.88 8.00 11.01
N ILE A 33 -3.00 7.49 10.49
CA ILE A 33 -3.15 7.17 9.06
C ILE A 33 -2.93 8.44 8.21
N VAL A 34 -3.56 9.55 8.57
CA VAL A 34 -3.43 10.84 7.86
C VAL A 34 -1.99 11.35 7.88
N ILE A 35 -1.39 11.40 9.07
CA ILE A 35 -0.03 11.93 9.26
C ILE A 35 1.00 11.07 8.53
N LEU A 36 0.91 9.74 8.64
CA LEU A 36 1.83 8.84 7.95
C LEU A 36 1.68 8.95 6.43
N SER A 37 0.45 8.99 5.92
CA SER A 37 0.20 9.18 4.48
C SER A 37 0.77 10.50 3.98
N ALA A 38 0.49 11.61 4.69
CA ALA A 38 1.00 12.92 4.34
C ALA A 38 2.54 12.98 4.41
N LEU A 39 3.15 12.37 5.44
CA LEU A 39 4.59 12.31 5.61
C LEU A 39 5.27 11.59 4.43
N PHE A 40 4.78 10.39 4.07
CA PHE A 40 5.39 9.62 2.98
C PHE A 40 5.19 10.29 1.62
N LEU A 41 4.02 10.87 1.35
CA LEU A 41 3.78 11.66 0.14
C LEU A 41 4.65 12.93 0.09
N PHE A 42 4.87 13.57 1.24
CA PHE A 42 5.78 14.71 1.35
C PHE A 42 7.24 14.31 1.11
N ILE A 43 7.70 13.17 1.68
CA ILE A 43 9.01 12.60 1.40
C ILE A 43 9.14 12.30 -0.11
N PHE A 44 8.13 11.72 -0.72
CA PHE A 44 8.11 11.47 -2.15
C PHE A 44 8.24 12.76 -2.96
N TYR A 45 7.47 13.80 -2.62
CA TYR A 45 7.55 15.11 -3.25
C TYR A 45 8.95 15.73 -3.16
N LEU A 46 9.64 15.59 -2.02
CA LEU A 46 10.99 16.11 -1.82
C LEU A 46 12.06 15.33 -2.60
N LEU A 47 11.88 14.02 -2.75
CA LEU A 47 12.91 13.12 -3.30
C LEU A 47 12.67 12.75 -4.76
N VAL A 48 11.50 13.04 -5.33
CA VAL A 48 11.19 12.73 -6.72
C VAL A 48 12.10 13.48 -7.67
N ASP A 49 12.68 12.78 -8.64
CA ASP A 49 13.50 13.35 -9.70
C ASP A 49 12.62 14.22 -10.63
N GLN A 50 12.81 15.54 -10.52
CA GLN A 50 12.03 16.53 -11.28
C GLN A 50 12.21 16.40 -12.79
N GLN A 51 13.37 15.92 -13.26
CA GLN A 51 13.63 15.75 -14.70
C GLN A 51 12.85 14.57 -15.28
N ARG A 52 12.54 13.57 -14.46
CA ARG A 52 11.80 12.36 -14.83
C ARG A 52 10.45 12.23 -14.11
N MET A 53 9.94 13.34 -13.57
CA MET A 53 8.80 13.37 -12.67
C MET A 53 7.58 12.62 -13.23
N VAL A 54 7.21 12.86 -14.49
CA VAL A 54 6.05 12.20 -15.12
C VAL A 54 6.21 10.68 -15.14
N PHE A 55 7.40 10.19 -15.48
CA PHE A 55 7.67 8.76 -15.49
C PHE A 55 7.71 8.17 -14.08
N ILE A 56 8.32 8.85 -13.12
CA ILE A 56 8.35 8.38 -11.72
C ILE A 56 6.94 8.38 -11.11
N LEU A 57 6.09 9.35 -11.45
CA LEU A 57 4.68 9.32 -11.08
C LEU A 57 3.95 8.12 -11.69
N LEU A 58 4.24 7.77 -12.95
CA LEU A 58 3.70 6.54 -13.55
C LEU A 58 4.13 5.29 -12.77
N VAL A 59 5.41 5.19 -12.37
CA VAL A 59 5.90 4.09 -11.53
C VAL A 59 5.18 4.06 -10.18
N PHE A 60 4.91 5.22 -9.58
CA PHE A 60 4.13 5.31 -8.35
C PHE A 60 2.71 4.76 -8.55
N PHE A 61 2.02 5.13 -9.62
CA PHE A 61 0.68 4.61 -9.90
C PHE A 61 0.68 3.10 -10.20
N ILE A 62 1.69 2.59 -10.90
CA ILE A 62 1.86 1.14 -11.10
C ILE A 62 2.03 0.45 -9.75
N SER A 63 2.88 1.01 -8.87
CA SER A 63 3.10 0.49 -7.52
C SER A 63 1.80 0.49 -6.70
N PHE A 64 1.07 1.60 -6.70
CA PHE A 64 -0.21 1.76 -6.01
C PHE A 64 -1.25 0.73 -6.47
N VAL A 65 -1.36 0.52 -7.78
CA VAL A 65 -2.32 -0.46 -8.34
C VAL A 65 -1.94 -1.88 -7.97
N LEU A 66 -0.66 -2.27 -8.11
CA LEU A 66 -0.23 -3.64 -7.80
C LEU A 66 -0.34 -3.96 -6.31
N VAL A 67 0.08 -3.04 -5.45
CA VAL A 67 -0.07 -3.17 -3.99
C VAL A 67 -1.56 -3.28 -3.63
N GLY A 68 -2.40 -2.40 -4.18
CA GLY A 68 -3.84 -2.42 -3.92
C GLY A 68 -4.54 -3.70 -4.38
N ILE A 69 -4.14 -4.29 -5.53
CA ILE A 69 -4.68 -5.59 -5.97
C ILE A 69 -4.33 -6.69 -4.97
N VAL A 70 -3.08 -6.75 -4.53
CA VAL A 70 -2.63 -7.78 -3.56
C VAL A 70 -3.32 -7.56 -2.20
N ASP A 71 -3.51 -6.31 -1.79
CA ASP A 71 -4.23 -5.99 -0.57
C ASP A 71 -5.70 -6.43 -0.61
N GLU A 72 -6.41 -6.17 -1.70
CA GLU A 72 -7.80 -6.63 -1.87
C GLU A 72 -7.90 -8.16 -1.85
N LEU A 73 -6.94 -8.86 -2.47
CA LEU A 73 -6.88 -10.32 -2.40
C LEU A 73 -6.64 -10.80 -0.97
N GLY A 74 -5.72 -10.18 -0.24
CA GLY A 74 -5.43 -10.54 1.15
C GLY A 74 -6.64 -10.35 2.08
N LYS A 75 -7.38 -9.26 1.92
CA LYS A 75 -8.63 -9.00 2.66
C LYS A 75 -9.75 -9.98 2.26
N PHE A 76 -9.89 -10.28 0.97
CA PHE A 76 -10.88 -11.24 0.49
C PHE A 76 -10.69 -12.63 1.10
N PHE A 77 -9.43 -13.07 1.28
CA PHE A 77 -9.10 -14.35 1.91
C PHE A 77 -8.91 -14.28 3.42
N ASP A 78 -9.27 -13.16 4.06
CA ASP A 78 -9.14 -12.93 5.50
C ASP A 78 -7.72 -13.19 6.03
N VAL A 79 -6.73 -12.86 5.24
CA VAL A 79 -5.32 -13.05 5.57
C VAL A 79 -4.84 -11.97 6.53
N TRP A 80 -5.29 -10.74 6.31
CA TRP A 80 -5.08 -9.56 7.17
C TRP A 80 -6.29 -8.63 7.12
N SER A 81 -6.35 -7.70 8.07
CA SER A 81 -7.41 -6.69 8.14
C SER A 81 -6.88 -5.34 8.62
N TYR A 82 -7.68 -4.31 8.44
CA TYR A 82 -7.42 -2.94 8.88
C TYR A 82 -8.54 -2.53 9.84
N PRO A 83 -8.29 -2.53 11.17
CA PRO A 83 -9.30 -2.19 12.17
C PRO A 83 -9.81 -0.76 12.03
N HIS A 84 -8.95 0.16 11.58
CA HIS A 84 -9.27 1.57 11.42
C HIS A 84 -9.15 2.00 9.96
N GLN A 85 -10.08 2.86 9.52
CA GLN A 85 -10.17 3.31 8.14
C GLN A 85 -10.08 4.83 8.03
N PHE A 86 -9.32 5.30 7.03
CA PHE A 86 -9.32 6.73 6.69
C PHE A 86 -10.67 7.16 6.10
N LEU A 87 -11.18 6.39 5.13
CA LEU A 87 -12.46 6.64 4.45
C LEU A 87 -13.37 5.41 4.55
N VAL A 88 -14.62 5.62 4.93
CA VAL A 88 -15.59 4.53 5.15
C VAL A 88 -15.94 3.73 3.90
N PHE A 89 -15.96 4.38 2.73
CA PHE A 89 -16.38 3.75 1.47
C PHE A 89 -15.25 2.97 0.77
N THR A 90 -14.04 3.01 1.29
CA THR A 90 -12.91 2.29 0.70
C THR A 90 -11.82 1.99 1.73
N HIS A 91 -11.33 0.76 1.70
CA HIS A 91 -10.17 0.35 2.49
C HIS A 91 -8.83 0.71 1.83
N ARG A 92 -8.85 1.18 0.58
CA ARG A 92 -7.64 1.44 -0.22
C ARG A 92 -6.83 2.66 0.22
N PHE A 93 -7.46 3.59 0.93
CA PHE A 93 -6.77 4.79 1.42
C PHE A 93 -6.27 4.61 2.86
N ASN A 94 -5.87 3.39 3.25
CA ASN A 94 -5.02 3.24 4.43
C ASN A 94 -3.59 3.72 4.11
N SER A 95 -2.83 4.09 5.14
CA SER A 95 -1.48 4.65 4.92
C SER A 95 -0.51 3.67 4.27
N VAL A 96 -0.70 2.37 4.48
CA VAL A 96 0.19 1.31 3.95
C VAL A 96 0.12 1.26 2.43
N ASP A 97 -1.09 1.06 1.89
CA ASP A 97 -1.30 0.80 0.47
C ASP A 97 -1.34 2.07 -0.37
N PHE A 98 -1.78 3.18 0.24
CA PHE A 98 -1.89 4.46 -0.46
C PHE A 98 -0.55 5.19 -0.56
N ALA A 99 0.28 5.17 0.48
CA ALA A 99 1.46 6.00 0.54
C ALA A 99 2.73 5.20 0.87
N VAL A 100 2.77 4.47 1.99
CA VAL A 100 4.04 3.93 2.51
C VAL A 100 4.71 2.98 1.53
N ILE A 101 4.04 1.89 1.15
CA ILE A 101 4.62 0.88 0.25
C ILE A 101 4.85 1.44 -1.15
N PRO A 102 3.87 2.10 -1.82
CA PRO A 102 4.09 2.68 -3.14
C PRO A 102 5.24 3.68 -3.21
N VAL A 103 5.37 4.56 -2.20
CA VAL A 103 6.47 5.53 -2.13
C VAL A 103 7.81 4.82 -2.01
N ILE A 104 7.94 3.86 -1.06
CA ILE A 104 9.21 3.13 -0.85
C ILE A 104 9.62 2.40 -2.14
N LEU A 105 8.72 1.63 -2.75
CA LEU A 105 9.02 0.85 -3.95
C LEU A 105 9.37 1.76 -5.15
N THR A 106 8.68 2.90 -5.28
CA THR A 106 8.96 3.89 -6.32
C THR A 106 10.33 4.55 -6.13
N LEU A 107 10.68 4.94 -4.91
CA LEU A 107 11.99 5.51 -4.60
C LEU A 107 13.11 4.48 -4.81
N VAL A 108 12.90 3.23 -4.45
CA VAL A 108 13.84 2.14 -4.76
C VAL A 108 14.05 2.02 -6.27
N TYR A 109 12.98 2.10 -7.07
CA TYR A 109 13.09 2.12 -8.53
C TYR A 109 13.89 3.32 -9.04
N GLN A 110 13.60 4.50 -8.50
CA GLN A 110 14.27 5.74 -8.93
C GLN A 110 15.78 5.73 -8.64
N PHE A 111 16.17 5.32 -7.43
CA PHE A 111 17.56 5.36 -6.99
C PHE A 111 18.41 4.18 -7.50
N PHE A 112 17.78 3.03 -7.72
CA PHE A 112 18.47 1.80 -8.14
C PHE A 112 18.01 1.31 -9.52
N SER A 113 18.26 2.11 -10.56
CA SER A 113 17.80 1.81 -11.93
C SER A 113 18.43 0.55 -12.55
N LYS A 114 19.68 0.19 -12.17
CA LYS A 114 20.37 -1.00 -12.70
C LYS A 114 19.91 -2.27 -11.97
N TRP A 115 19.50 -3.30 -12.70
CA TRP A 115 19.00 -4.58 -12.18
C TRP A 115 19.88 -5.17 -11.06
N LYS A 116 21.20 -5.19 -11.24
CA LYS A 116 22.15 -5.72 -10.26
C LYS A 116 21.99 -5.11 -8.85
N PHE A 117 21.76 -3.82 -8.76
CA PHE A 117 21.57 -3.13 -7.47
C PHE A 117 20.11 -3.13 -7.03
N TYR A 118 19.18 -3.12 -7.99
CA TYR A 118 17.75 -3.11 -7.71
C TYR A 118 17.30 -4.35 -6.93
N TRP A 119 17.79 -5.55 -7.30
CA TRP A 119 17.47 -6.79 -6.59
C TRP A 119 17.76 -6.69 -5.10
N ILE A 120 18.97 -6.22 -4.75
CA ILE A 120 19.41 -6.08 -3.36
C ILE A 120 18.61 -4.98 -2.67
N ALA A 121 18.47 -3.82 -3.28
CA ALA A 121 17.73 -2.68 -2.72
C ALA A 121 16.25 -3.02 -2.50
N SER A 122 15.61 -3.70 -3.45
CA SER A 122 14.22 -4.16 -3.34
C SER A 122 14.05 -5.20 -2.22
N LEU A 123 15.00 -6.13 -2.08
CA LEU A 123 14.98 -7.10 -0.98
C LEU A 123 15.14 -6.42 0.39
N ILE A 124 16.06 -5.45 0.51
CA ILE A 124 16.24 -4.67 1.74
C ILE A 124 14.99 -3.87 2.06
N ALA A 125 14.38 -3.21 1.07
CA ALA A 125 13.15 -2.46 1.26
C ALA A 125 11.98 -3.37 1.67
N ALA A 126 11.82 -4.52 1.02
CA ALA A 126 10.80 -5.51 1.40
C ALA A 126 11.02 -6.06 2.81
N ALA A 127 12.28 -6.33 3.19
CA ALA A 127 12.63 -6.76 4.54
C ALA A 127 12.35 -5.66 5.58
N PHE A 128 12.67 -4.41 5.27
CA PHE A 128 12.36 -3.27 6.13
C PHE A 128 10.84 -3.14 6.34
N ILE A 129 10.04 -3.21 5.28
CA ILE A 129 8.58 -3.15 5.38
C ILE A 129 8.06 -4.34 6.21
N ALA A 130 8.52 -5.56 5.93
CA ALA A 130 8.01 -6.77 6.57
C ALA A 130 8.42 -6.90 8.04
N PHE A 131 9.67 -6.60 8.40
CA PHE A 131 10.20 -6.85 9.75
C PHE A 131 10.20 -5.62 10.65
N ILE A 132 10.03 -4.42 10.11
CA ILE A 132 9.95 -3.17 10.88
C ILE A 132 8.59 -2.52 10.67
N GLY A 133 8.17 -2.30 9.45
CA GLY A 133 6.89 -1.67 9.13
C GLY A 133 5.70 -2.44 9.67
N VAL A 134 5.55 -3.71 9.28
CA VAL A 134 4.41 -4.54 9.72
C VAL A 134 4.28 -4.60 11.26
N PRO A 135 5.33 -4.89 12.06
CA PRO A 135 5.23 -4.86 13.52
C PRO A 135 4.84 -3.50 14.09
N ILE A 136 5.35 -2.39 13.54
CA ILE A 136 4.96 -1.04 13.97
C ILE A 136 3.47 -0.80 13.72
N PHE A 137 2.97 -1.11 12.53
CA PHE A 137 1.56 -0.93 12.19
C PHE A 137 0.65 -1.82 13.04
N THR A 138 1.06 -3.05 13.33
CA THR A 138 0.34 -3.96 14.24
C THR A 138 0.34 -3.43 15.68
N PHE A 139 1.46 -2.90 16.16
CA PHE A 139 1.56 -2.31 17.50
C PHE A 139 0.59 -1.13 17.70
N PHE A 140 0.40 -0.31 16.67
CA PHE A 140 -0.56 0.80 16.71
C PHE A 140 -1.99 0.41 16.34
N HIS A 141 -2.29 -0.88 16.17
CA HIS A 141 -3.59 -1.39 15.77
C HIS A 141 -4.09 -0.83 14.42
N LEU A 142 -3.17 -0.47 13.53
CA LEU A 142 -3.50 -0.03 12.17
C LEU A 142 -3.59 -1.19 11.19
N TYR A 143 -3.10 -2.37 11.59
CA TYR A 143 -3.00 -3.57 10.77
C TYR A 143 -3.02 -4.82 11.64
N ASP A 144 -3.92 -5.74 11.36
CA ASP A 144 -4.05 -7.01 12.06
C ASP A 144 -3.65 -8.18 11.16
N LEU A 145 -2.81 -9.06 11.72
CA LEU A 145 -2.31 -10.27 11.10
C LEU A 145 -3.22 -11.46 11.46
N ASN A 146 -4.27 -11.72 10.68
CA ASN A 146 -5.21 -12.81 10.95
C ASN A 146 -4.54 -14.18 10.72
N HIS A 147 -4.16 -14.47 9.46
CA HIS A 147 -3.48 -15.72 9.05
C HIS A 147 -2.14 -15.45 8.37
N TRP A 148 -1.50 -14.31 8.68
CA TRP A 148 -0.29 -13.82 8.06
C TRP A 148 0.88 -13.70 9.04
N ASN A 149 2.07 -13.46 8.55
CA ASN A 149 3.24 -13.14 9.36
C ASN A 149 4.26 -12.34 8.54
N THR A 150 5.29 -11.85 9.22
CA THR A 150 6.34 -11.01 8.61
C THR A 150 7.10 -11.72 7.48
N TRP A 151 7.33 -13.03 7.57
CA TRP A 151 7.99 -13.81 6.50
C TRP A 151 7.12 -13.88 5.24
N LYS A 152 5.83 -14.12 5.41
CA LYS A 152 4.89 -14.11 4.28
C LYS A 152 4.78 -12.72 3.68
N ALA A 153 4.79 -11.65 4.50
CA ALA A 153 4.84 -10.28 4.02
C ALA A 153 6.08 -10.01 3.15
N LEU A 154 7.27 -10.46 3.58
CA LEU A 154 8.49 -10.35 2.78
C LEU A 154 8.35 -11.07 1.43
N ILE A 155 7.87 -12.33 1.44
CA ILE A 155 7.68 -13.14 0.23
C ILE A 155 6.65 -12.51 -0.72
N THR A 156 5.71 -11.72 -0.22
CA THR A 156 4.71 -11.04 -1.03
C THR A 156 5.22 -9.70 -1.58
N ILE A 157 5.82 -8.86 -0.74
CA ILE A 157 6.26 -7.51 -1.12
C ILE A 157 7.44 -7.55 -2.09
N TYR A 158 8.38 -8.47 -1.89
CA TYR A 158 9.56 -8.56 -2.75
C TYR A 158 9.23 -8.84 -4.22
N PRO A 159 8.41 -9.86 -4.60
CA PRO A 159 7.99 -10.05 -5.99
C PRO A 159 7.22 -8.86 -6.57
N ILE A 160 6.39 -8.17 -5.77
CA ILE A 160 5.70 -6.96 -6.22
C ILE A 160 6.72 -5.91 -6.67
N GLY A 161 7.77 -5.67 -5.88
CA GLY A 161 8.86 -4.77 -6.26
C GLY A 161 9.51 -5.15 -7.58
N LEU A 162 9.81 -6.45 -7.77
CA LEU A 162 10.38 -6.95 -9.04
C LEU A 162 9.42 -6.76 -10.22
N PHE A 163 8.13 -7.00 -10.02
CA PHE A 163 7.10 -6.81 -11.05
C PHE A 163 6.97 -5.34 -11.47
N ILE A 164 6.98 -4.42 -10.49
CA ILE A 164 7.02 -2.97 -10.75
C ILE A 164 8.20 -2.64 -11.65
N LYS A 165 9.38 -3.17 -11.36
CA LYS A 165 10.59 -2.95 -12.16
C LYS A 165 10.43 -3.44 -13.59
N VAL A 166 9.95 -4.67 -13.79
CA VAL A 166 9.74 -5.25 -15.11
C VAL A 166 8.80 -4.39 -15.95
N ILE A 167 7.63 -4.03 -15.39
CA ILE A 167 6.62 -3.25 -16.11
C ILE A 167 7.17 -1.85 -16.44
N SER A 168 7.81 -1.20 -15.47
CA SER A 168 8.35 0.16 -15.65
C SER A 168 9.47 0.20 -16.69
N ASP A 169 10.39 -0.76 -16.67
CA ASP A 169 11.46 -0.86 -17.66
C ASP A 169 10.91 -1.17 -19.06
N PHE A 170 9.88 -2.01 -19.16
CA PHE A 170 9.21 -2.29 -20.44
C PHE A 170 8.58 -1.02 -21.03
N ILE A 171 7.86 -0.23 -20.21
CA ILE A 171 7.27 1.03 -20.66
C ILE A 171 8.37 2.01 -21.07
N TYR A 172 9.41 2.16 -20.26
CA TYR A 172 10.53 3.06 -20.54
C TYR A 172 11.23 2.73 -21.86
N SER A 173 11.49 1.44 -22.10
CA SER A 173 12.17 0.99 -23.33
C SER A 173 11.35 1.22 -24.60
N ASN A 174 10.03 1.23 -24.51
CA ASN A 174 9.14 1.46 -25.65
C ASN A 174 8.90 2.95 -25.96
N GLN A 175 9.14 3.84 -24.98
CA GLN A 175 9.03 5.29 -25.20
C GLN A 175 10.27 5.87 -25.89
N HIS A 176 11.38 5.14 -25.92
CA HIS A 176 12.66 5.61 -26.47
C HIS A 176 13.09 4.84 -27.74
N LYS A 177 12.16 4.09 -28.33
CA LYS A 177 12.27 3.52 -29.69
C LYS A 177 11.63 4.46 -30.70
#